data_9d007e5f59365735a72257626ece5236
#
_entry.id   9d007e5f59365735a72257626ece5236
#
_cell.length_a   1.000
_cell.length_b   1.000
_cell.length_c   1.000
_cell.angle_alpha   90.00
_cell.angle_beta   90.00
_cell.angle_gamma   90.00
#
_symmetry.space_group_name_H-M   'P 1'
#
loop_
_entity.id
_entity.type
_entity.pdbx_description
1 polymer ?
#
loop_
_entity_poly.entity_id
_entity_poly.type
_entity_poly.pdbx_seq_one_letter_code
_entity_poly.pdbx_strand_id
1 'polypeptide(L)'
;MELFWGESMSCVLIDACGWAALMDAGLNLDVSMSKVIGKPKYLLLSKVREELISLSKHRKGLLLDLLDSKSELIEAPEGIRHTDRMLLDLSTKNGWPVLTVDRRLKERLINNGGSYI
;
A
#
# COMPACT_ATOMS: atom_id res chain seq x y z
N MET A 1 -0.86 -5.42 26.52
CA MET A 1 -0.65 -5.31 25.87
C MET A 1 -0.42 -4.97 25.48
N GLU A 2 -0.49 -4.70 25.32
CA GLU A 2 -0.27 -4.26 24.70
C GLU A 2 0.31 -3.91 24.33
N LEU A 3 0.48 -3.58 24.39
CA LEU A 3 1.17 -3.22 23.71
C LEU A 3 1.68 -3.56 23.06
N PHE A 4 2.07 -3.52 23.06
CA PHE A 4 2.67 -3.81 22.24
C PHE A 4 2.27 -4.20 21.24
N TRP A 5 2.03 -4.33 21.35
CA TRP A 5 1.38 -4.97 20.25
C TRP A 5 0.84 -3.98 19.22
N GLY A 6 0.77 -2.76 19.59
CA GLY A 6 0.35 -1.68 18.69
C GLY A 6 1.26 -1.52 17.47
N GLU A 7 2.56 -1.63 17.63
CA GLU A 7 3.47 -1.41 16.50
C GLU A 7 3.37 -2.51 15.46
N SER A 8 3.08 -3.74 15.84
CA SER A 8 2.93 -4.83 14.89
C SER A 8 1.69 -4.70 14.04
N MET A 9 0.75 -3.85 14.43
CA MET A 9 -0.50 -3.63 13.73
C MET A 9 -0.40 -2.62 12.60
N SER A 10 0.69 -1.88 12.53
CA SER A 10 0.81 -0.73 11.62
C SER A 10 1.37 -1.12 10.25
N CYS A 11 0.73 -2.09 9.60
CA CYS A 11 1.10 -2.49 8.25
C CYS A 11 0.20 -1.78 7.24
N VAL A 12 0.79 -1.27 6.17
CA VAL A 12 0.06 -0.59 5.10
C VAL A 12 0.42 -1.24 3.77
N LEU A 13 -0.61 -1.66 3.04
CA LEU A 13 -0.43 -2.17 1.69
C LEU A 13 -0.32 -1.00 0.71
N ILE A 14 0.60 -1.08 -0.23
CA ILE A 14 0.83 -0.01 -1.21
C ILE A 14 0.18 -0.37 -2.54
N ASP A 15 -0.70 0.50 -3.03
CA ASP A 15 -1.23 0.41 -4.38
C ASP A 15 -0.45 1.38 -5.28
N ALA A 16 -0.29 1.02 -6.55
CA ALA A 16 0.52 1.81 -7.49
C ALA A 16 0.03 3.24 -7.61
N CYS A 17 -1.27 3.45 -7.75
CA CYS A 17 -1.81 4.81 -7.86
C CYS A 17 -1.64 5.61 -6.58
N GLY A 18 -1.71 4.96 -5.43
CA GLY A 18 -1.47 5.61 -4.13
C GLY A 18 -0.05 6.10 -3.99
N TRP A 19 0.92 5.25 -4.33
CA TRP A 19 2.33 5.64 -4.31
C TRP A 19 2.60 6.78 -5.29
N ALA A 20 2.10 6.67 -6.52
CA ALA A 20 2.30 7.68 -7.54
C ALA A 20 1.71 9.03 -7.11
N ALA A 21 0.51 9.04 -6.54
CA ALA A 21 -0.13 10.25 -6.06
C ALA A 21 0.67 10.91 -4.94
N LEU A 22 1.21 10.10 -4.04
CA LEU A 22 2.01 10.59 -2.92
C LEU A 22 3.29 11.26 -3.43
N MET A 23 3.95 10.64 -4.41
CA MET A 23 5.16 11.21 -5.01
C MET A 23 4.87 12.50 -5.78
N ASP A 24 3.73 12.54 -6.50
CA ASP A 24 3.32 13.76 -7.22
C ASP A 24 3.07 14.93 -6.27
N ALA A 25 2.52 14.64 -5.11
CA ALA A 25 2.24 15.67 -4.12
C ALA A 25 3.52 16.14 -3.40
N GLY A 26 4.64 15.45 -3.58
CA GLY A 26 5.89 15.78 -2.91
C GLY A 26 5.83 15.57 -1.41
N LEU A 27 4.93 14.71 -0.94
CA LEU A 27 4.75 14.48 0.48
C LEU A 27 5.84 13.57 1.04
N ASN A 28 6.23 13.83 2.28
CA ASN A 28 7.12 12.94 3.00
C ASN A 28 6.29 11.77 3.54
N LEU A 29 6.58 10.57 3.06
CA LEU A 29 5.82 9.38 3.40
C LEU A 29 5.79 9.11 4.90
N ASP A 30 6.95 9.16 5.55
CA ASP A 30 7.05 8.87 6.97
C ASP A 30 6.24 9.85 7.82
N VAL A 31 6.33 11.13 7.50
CA VAL A 31 5.59 12.17 8.24
C VAL A 31 4.09 12.00 8.01
N SER A 32 3.68 11.82 6.75
CA SER A 32 2.27 11.69 6.40
C SER A 32 1.63 10.48 7.07
N MET A 33 2.30 9.33 7.02
CA MET A 33 1.77 8.09 7.61
C MET A 33 1.82 8.12 9.13
N SER A 34 2.83 8.72 9.72
CA SER A 34 2.96 8.80 11.18
C SER A 34 1.77 9.54 11.82
N LYS A 35 1.19 10.51 11.11
CA LYS A 35 0.02 11.23 11.58
C LYS A 35 -1.24 10.37 11.59
N VAL A 36 -1.27 9.35 10.76
CA VAL A 36 -2.45 8.50 10.59
C VAL A 36 -2.37 7.24 11.44
N ILE A 37 -1.26 6.54 11.41
CA ILE A 37 -1.12 5.20 12.00
C ILE A 37 0.13 5.00 12.85
N GLY A 38 0.88 6.04 13.15
CA GLY A 38 2.12 5.93 13.92
C GLY A 38 3.29 5.52 13.03
N LYS A 39 4.02 4.47 13.40
CA LYS A 39 5.19 3.99 12.64
C LYS A 39 4.77 2.84 11.72
N PRO A 40 4.43 3.11 10.46
CA PRO A 40 3.92 2.07 9.59
C PRO A 40 5.02 1.17 9.04
N LYS A 41 4.63 -0.07 8.78
CA LYS A 41 5.41 -1.00 8.01
C LYS A 41 4.74 -1.11 6.65
N TYR A 42 5.46 -0.76 5.59
CA TYR A 42 4.90 -0.76 4.24
C TYR A 42 5.07 -2.11 3.59
N LEU A 43 3.99 -2.64 3.04
CA LEU A 43 3.98 -3.93 2.36
C LEU A 43 3.71 -3.71 0.88
N LEU A 44 4.60 -4.20 0.04
CA LEU A 44 4.55 -4.03 -1.40
C LEU A 44 4.39 -5.38 -2.08
N LEU A 45 3.26 -5.58 -2.75
CA LEU A 45 3.06 -6.78 -3.57
C LEU A 45 3.99 -6.73 -4.78
N SER A 46 4.56 -7.87 -5.12
CA SER A 46 5.43 -7.98 -6.30
C SER A 46 4.71 -7.49 -7.57
N LYS A 47 3.42 -7.78 -7.69
CA LYS A 47 2.61 -7.34 -8.82
C LYS A 47 2.47 -5.81 -8.89
N VAL A 48 2.29 -5.16 -7.75
CA VAL A 48 2.24 -3.70 -7.67
C VAL A 48 3.59 -3.10 -8.06
N ARG A 49 4.68 -3.72 -7.63
CA ARG A 49 6.02 -3.27 -7.98
C ARG A 49 6.24 -3.34 -9.50
N GLU A 50 5.78 -4.42 -10.13
CA GLU A 50 5.83 -4.54 -11.59
C GLU A 50 5.06 -3.44 -12.30
N GLU A 51 3.87 -3.10 -11.78
CA GLU A 51 3.07 -2.00 -12.33
C GLU A 51 3.80 -0.67 -12.23
N LEU A 52 4.46 -0.42 -11.10
CA LEU A 52 5.23 0.81 -10.89
C LEU A 52 6.44 0.87 -11.80
N ILE A 53 7.13 -0.24 -12.00
CA ILE A 53 8.26 -0.30 -12.93
C ILE A 53 7.79 0.03 -14.34
N SER A 54 6.68 -0.54 -14.76
CA SER A 54 6.10 -0.27 -16.08
C SER A 54 5.72 1.20 -16.21
N LEU A 55 5.10 1.75 -15.18
CA LEU A 55 4.70 3.16 -15.16
C LEU A 55 5.90 4.09 -15.22
N SER A 56 7.00 3.73 -14.58
CA SER A 56 8.22 4.54 -14.54
C SER A 56 8.86 4.75 -15.91
N LYS A 57 8.55 3.90 -16.88
CA LYS A 57 9.05 4.04 -18.27
C LYS A 57 8.46 5.26 -18.96
N HIS A 58 7.30 5.73 -18.52
CA HIS A 58 6.58 6.84 -19.11
C HIS A 58 6.47 8.04 -18.19
N ARG A 59 6.93 7.91 -16.98
CA ARG A 59 6.75 8.90 -15.95
C ARG A 59 7.96 8.94 -15.02
N LYS A 60 8.45 10.14 -14.75
CA LYS A 60 9.58 10.34 -13.83
C LYS A 60 9.07 10.70 -12.44
N GLY A 61 9.94 10.57 -11.45
CA GLY A 61 9.63 11.01 -10.10
C GLY A 61 8.91 10.01 -9.23
N LEU A 62 8.84 8.74 -9.65
CA LEU A 62 8.20 7.70 -8.83
C LEU A 62 9.09 7.20 -7.68
N LEU A 63 10.38 7.53 -7.75
CA LEU A 63 11.34 7.22 -6.68
C LEU A 63 11.29 5.75 -6.24
N LEU A 64 11.48 4.84 -7.21
CA LEU A 64 11.40 3.40 -6.95
C LEU A 64 12.45 2.93 -5.93
N ASP A 65 13.62 3.56 -5.90
CA ASP A 65 14.65 3.22 -4.90
C ASP A 65 14.16 3.54 -3.49
N LEU A 66 13.46 4.66 -3.34
CA LEU A 66 12.86 5.02 -2.05
C LEU A 66 11.78 4.01 -1.67
N LEU A 67 10.94 3.63 -2.63
CA LEU A 67 9.90 2.61 -2.42
C LEU A 67 10.53 1.31 -1.93
N ASP A 68 11.56 0.82 -2.61
CA ASP A 68 12.23 -0.42 -2.26
C ASP A 68 12.88 -0.35 -0.87
N SER A 69 13.43 0.81 -0.50
CA SER A 69 14.07 0.98 0.80
C SER A 69 13.06 1.09 1.95
N LYS A 70 11.85 1.55 1.67
CA LYS A 70 10.82 1.80 2.69
C LYS A 70 9.83 0.66 2.85
N SER A 71 9.76 -0.24 1.88
CA SER A 71 8.74 -1.30 1.88
C SER A 71 9.35 -2.69 1.98
N GLU A 72 8.53 -3.63 2.40
CA GLU A 72 8.86 -5.05 2.41
C GLU A 72 8.08 -5.72 1.29
N LEU A 73 8.78 -6.43 0.41
CA LEU A 73 8.15 -7.12 -0.71
C LEU A 73 7.43 -8.37 -0.22
N ILE A 74 6.18 -8.52 -0.62
CA ILE A 74 5.39 -9.71 -0.29
C ILE A 74 4.88 -10.39 -1.56
N GLU A 75 4.68 -11.70 -1.44
CA GLU A 75 4.17 -12.51 -2.55
C GLU A 75 2.68 -12.28 -2.74
N ALA A 76 2.23 -12.42 -3.99
CA ALA A 76 0.81 -12.36 -4.31
C ALA A 76 0.08 -13.59 -3.75
N PRO A 77 -1.17 -13.43 -3.28
CA PRO A 77 -1.97 -14.58 -2.87
C PRO A 77 -2.20 -15.54 -4.05
N GLU A 78 -2.13 -16.84 -3.75
CA GLU A 78 -2.35 -17.85 -4.77
C GLU A 78 -3.76 -17.77 -5.34
N GLY A 79 -3.87 -18.01 -6.64
CA GLY A 79 -5.15 -18.08 -7.34
C GLY A 79 -5.77 -16.74 -7.66
N ILE A 80 -5.17 -15.64 -7.27
CA ILE A 80 -5.69 -14.31 -7.53
C ILE A 80 -4.83 -13.64 -8.61
N ARG A 81 -5.45 -13.21 -9.70
CA ARG A 81 -4.75 -12.63 -10.85
C ARG A 81 -4.71 -11.11 -10.84
N HIS A 82 -5.76 -10.48 -10.32
CA HIS A 82 -5.88 -9.02 -10.37
C HIS A 82 -5.33 -8.38 -9.10
N THR A 83 -4.54 -7.35 -9.29
CA THR A 83 -3.90 -6.63 -8.17
C THR A 83 -4.93 -6.09 -7.18
N ASP A 84 -6.02 -5.52 -7.67
CA ASP A 84 -7.08 -4.99 -6.80
C ASP A 84 -7.65 -6.06 -5.89
N ARG A 85 -7.85 -7.27 -6.40
CA ARG A 85 -8.36 -8.37 -5.60
C ARG A 85 -7.33 -8.85 -4.58
N MET A 86 -6.06 -8.82 -4.95
CA MET A 86 -4.98 -9.17 -4.00
C MET A 86 -4.98 -8.20 -2.83
N LEU A 87 -5.06 -6.90 -3.12
CA LEU A 87 -5.09 -5.87 -2.10
C LEU A 87 -6.34 -5.98 -1.23
N LEU A 88 -7.48 -6.20 -1.86
CA LEU A 88 -8.74 -6.38 -1.16
C LEU A 88 -8.69 -7.58 -0.21
N ASP A 89 -8.21 -8.71 -0.70
CA ASP A 89 -8.12 -9.94 0.06
C ASP A 89 -7.21 -9.78 1.28
N LEU A 90 -6.02 -9.22 1.07
CA LEU A 90 -5.06 -9.01 2.15
C LEU A 90 -5.56 -8.00 3.18
N SER A 91 -6.23 -6.94 2.73
CA SER A 91 -6.79 -5.94 3.63
C SER A 91 -7.89 -6.54 4.51
N THR A 92 -8.80 -7.29 3.91
CA THR A 92 -9.92 -7.87 4.65
C THR A 92 -9.48 -8.95 5.63
N LYS A 93 -8.50 -9.77 5.23
CA LYS A 93 -8.01 -10.87 6.07
C LYS A 93 -7.13 -10.41 7.22
N ASN A 94 -6.31 -9.40 6.98
CA ASN A 94 -5.30 -9.00 7.95
C ASN A 94 -5.59 -7.66 8.65
N GLY A 95 -6.62 -6.95 8.20
CA GLY A 95 -6.93 -5.63 8.75
C GLY A 95 -5.95 -4.54 8.35
N TRP A 96 -5.20 -4.75 7.28
CA TRP A 96 -4.21 -3.77 6.81
C TRP A 96 -4.86 -2.75 5.88
N PRO A 97 -4.71 -1.44 6.14
CA PRO A 97 -5.23 -0.45 5.20
C PRO A 97 -4.42 -0.42 3.91
N VAL A 98 -5.06 0.02 2.83
CA VAL A 98 -4.43 0.16 1.52
C VAL A 98 -4.20 1.64 1.21
N LEU A 99 -2.97 1.99 0.86
CA LEU A 99 -2.64 3.34 0.38
C LEU A 99 -3.06 3.42 -1.09
N THR A 100 -4.18 4.07 -1.36
CA THR A 100 -4.73 4.15 -2.71
C THR A 100 -5.54 5.42 -2.91
N VAL A 101 -5.63 5.88 -4.16
CA VAL A 101 -6.52 6.97 -4.57
C VAL A 101 -7.60 6.47 -5.52
N ASP A 102 -7.61 5.17 -5.82
CA ASP A 102 -8.60 4.57 -6.69
C ASP A 102 -9.95 4.47 -5.98
N ARG A 103 -10.92 5.24 -6.45
CA ARG A 103 -12.25 5.30 -5.84
C ARG A 103 -12.96 3.94 -5.84
N ARG A 104 -12.84 3.18 -6.90
CA ARG A 104 -13.44 1.85 -6.98
C ARG A 104 -12.88 0.91 -5.93
N LEU A 105 -11.58 0.92 -5.79
CA LEU A 105 -10.92 0.08 -4.79
C LEU A 105 -11.33 0.50 -3.38
N LYS A 106 -11.40 1.80 -3.11
CA LYS A 106 -11.85 2.32 -1.82
C LYS A 106 -13.25 1.80 -1.47
N GLU A 107 -14.17 1.87 -2.41
CA GLU A 107 -15.54 1.40 -2.20
C GLU A 107 -15.58 -0.09 -1.93
N ARG A 108 -14.82 -0.87 -2.69
CA ARG A 108 -14.75 -2.32 -2.50
C ARG A 108 -14.15 -2.69 -1.16
N LEU A 109 -13.14 -1.96 -0.71
CA LEU A 109 -12.53 -2.19 0.60
C LEU A 109 -13.55 -1.97 1.71
N ILE A 110 -14.24 -0.86 1.69
CA ILE A 110 -15.24 -0.55 2.72
C ILE A 110 -16.37 -1.56 2.70
N ASN A 111 -16.87 -1.94 1.53
CA ASN A 111 -17.99 -2.88 1.42
C ASN A 111 -17.63 -4.30 1.87
N ASN A 112 -16.35 -4.65 1.91
CA ASN A 112 -15.89 -5.99 2.26
C ASN A 112 -15.14 -6.03 3.61
N GLY A 113 -15.20 -4.98 4.39
CA GLY A 113 -14.58 -4.96 5.71
C GLY A 113 -13.11 -4.59 5.72
N GLY A 114 -12.57 -4.15 4.60
CA GLY A 114 -11.21 -3.62 4.54
C GLY A 114 -11.15 -2.14 4.86
N SER A 115 -9.98 -1.53 4.66
CA SER A 115 -9.79 -0.11 4.92
C SER A 115 -8.77 0.49 3.96
N TYR A 116 -8.71 1.83 3.91
CA TYR A 116 -7.76 2.54 3.06
C TYR A 116 -7.27 3.81 3.75
N ILE A 117 -6.20 4.34 3.20
CA ILE A 117 -5.63 5.61 3.65
C ILE A 117 -5.63 6.61 2.50
#